data_173c2b35f2b93e6f43916f1cdc5ce426
#
_entry.id   173c2b35f2b93e6f43916f1cdc5ce426
#
_cell.length_a   1.000
_cell.length_b   1.000
_cell.length_c   1.000
_cell.angle_alpha   90.00
_cell.angle_beta   90.00
_cell.angle_gamma   90.00
#
_symmetry.space_group_name_H-M   'P 1'
#
loop_
_entity.id
_entity.type
_entity.pdbx_description
1 polymer ?
#
loop_
_entity_poly.entity_id
_entity_poly.type
_entity_poly.pdbx_seq_one_letter_code
_entity_poly.pdbx_strand_id
1 'polypeptide(L)'
;MLTRLVPGISNTGKLVAAKTLIRAVYRLLDGRKVRVLVDSWYMRRIFIESMLARGFDVIGQVRIDTRLYDEPPKRKKGQRGRPRKYGRKYTPKRIAHLKRSMVTLPLYGKEQEVRYRSKVLMAHFLGGRLVRVVWCEFKSESGHWKKAHLLLSTDAKLTPEQIIEAYGERWSIESMFN
;
A
#
# COMPACT_ATOMS: atom_id res chain seq x y z
N MET A 1 22.14 7.08 -3.42
CA MET A 1 22.74 8.43 -3.42
C MET A 1 21.87 9.37 -2.60
N LEU A 2 22.41 10.05 -1.58
CA LEU A 2 21.64 11.02 -0.79
C LEU A 2 21.71 12.37 -1.52
N THR A 3 20.56 12.88 -1.93
CA THR A 3 20.48 14.14 -2.62
C THR A 3 20.49 15.28 -1.62
N ARG A 4 21.42 16.22 -1.75
CA ARG A 4 21.36 17.49 -1.04
C ARG A 4 20.28 18.36 -1.67
N LEU A 5 19.20 18.60 -0.95
CA LEU A 5 18.12 19.48 -1.42
C LEU A 5 18.46 20.97 -1.26
N VAL A 6 19.43 21.29 -0.40
CA VAL A 6 19.92 22.66 -0.18
C VAL A 6 21.44 22.61 0.01
N PRO A 7 22.21 23.43 -0.72
CA PRO A 7 23.66 23.51 -0.52
C PRO A 7 23.99 23.94 0.91
N GLY A 8 25.00 23.29 1.51
CA GLY A 8 25.48 23.63 2.86
C GLY A 8 24.77 22.96 4.03
N ILE A 9 23.65 22.24 3.81
CA ILE A 9 22.96 21.48 4.86
C ILE A 9 23.40 20.02 4.83
N SER A 10 23.43 19.36 6.00
CA SER A 10 23.70 17.92 6.14
C SER A 10 22.73 17.08 5.30
N ASN A 11 23.16 15.90 4.85
CA ASN A 11 22.39 15.00 4.01
C ASN A 11 20.97 14.78 4.55
N THR A 12 19.97 15.12 3.72
CA THR A 12 18.55 14.93 4.04
C THR A 12 18.18 13.46 3.91
N GLY A 13 17.55 12.88 4.92
CA GLY A 13 17.07 11.50 4.84
C GLY A 13 16.03 11.33 3.72
N LYS A 14 16.04 10.18 3.04
CA LYS A 14 15.16 9.88 1.88
C LYS A 14 13.68 10.20 2.13
N LEU A 15 13.15 9.92 3.32
CA LEU A 15 11.74 10.22 3.66
C LEU A 15 11.48 11.72 3.72
N VAL A 16 12.42 12.50 4.25
CA VAL A 16 12.30 13.97 4.30
C VAL A 16 12.40 14.53 2.90
N ALA A 17 13.36 14.06 2.08
CA ALA A 17 13.51 14.44 0.68
C ALA A 17 12.22 14.20 -0.12
N ALA A 18 11.65 12.99 -0.02
CA ALA A 18 10.40 12.65 -0.70
C ALA A 18 9.23 13.55 -0.27
N LYS A 19 9.08 13.82 1.03
CA LYS A 19 8.05 14.75 1.54
C LYS A 19 8.24 16.17 1.03
N THR A 20 9.48 16.63 0.91
CA THR A 20 9.81 17.97 0.40
C THR A 20 9.49 18.08 -1.09
N LEU A 21 9.84 17.08 -1.90
CA LEU A 21 9.49 17.04 -3.32
C LEU A 21 7.96 17.06 -3.52
N ILE A 22 7.22 16.24 -2.81
CA ILE A 22 5.75 16.25 -2.87
C ILE A 22 5.20 17.62 -2.45
N ARG A 23 5.77 18.25 -1.42
CA ARG A 23 5.36 19.60 -0.99
C ARG A 23 5.62 20.66 -2.07
N ALA A 24 6.73 20.56 -2.79
CA ALA A 24 7.06 21.50 -3.88
C ALA A 24 6.04 21.43 -5.02
N VAL A 25 5.60 20.22 -5.40
CA VAL A 25 4.63 20.04 -6.50
C VAL A 25 3.17 20.08 -6.03
N TYR A 26 2.91 20.16 -4.74
CA TYR A 26 1.55 20.08 -4.16
C TYR A 26 0.58 21.10 -4.81
N ARG A 27 1.02 22.34 -4.96
CA ARG A 27 0.19 23.41 -5.56
C ARG A 27 -0.19 23.13 -7.02
N LEU A 28 0.65 22.39 -7.74
CA LEU A 28 0.38 22.00 -9.15
C LEU A 28 -0.66 20.88 -9.25
N LEU A 29 -0.91 20.17 -8.14
CA LEU A 29 -1.81 19.03 -8.03
C LEU A 29 -3.13 19.37 -7.33
N ASP A 30 -3.32 20.66 -6.98
CA ASP A 30 -4.49 21.11 -6.25
C ASP A 30 -5.79 20.82 -7.02
N GLY A 31 -6.82 20.39 -6.29
CA GLY A 31 -8.10 19.98 -6.84
C GLY A 31 -8.11 18.62 -7.57
N ARG A 32 -6.98 17.94 -7.68
CA ARG A 32 -6.87 16.62 -8.34
C ARG A 32 -6.88 15.48 -7.33
N LYS A 33 -7.51 14.37 -7.69
CA LYS A 33 -7.38 13.11 -6.93
C LYS A 33 -6.01 12.49 -7.22
N VAL A 34 -5.10 12.60 -6.27
CA VAL A 34 -3.71 12.12 -6.42
C VAL A 34 -3.52 10.81 -5.67
N ARG A 35 -2.84 9.87 -6.31
CA ARG A 35 -2.35 8.63 -5.70
C ARG A 35 -0.82 8.59 -5.80
N VAL A 36 -0.16 8.41 -4.67
CA VAL A 36 1.29 8.32 -4.58
C VAL A 36 1.69 6.85 -4.56
N LEU A 37 2.42 6.43 -5.61
CA LEU A 37 2.92 5.06 -5.72
C LEU A 37 4.32 5.00 -5.14
N VAL A 38 4.54 4.10 -4.21
CA VAL A 38 5.82 3.98 -3.50
C VAL A 38 6.26 2.53 -3.32
N ASP A 39 7.56 2.34 -3.21
CA ASP A 39 8.13 1.05 -2.84
C ASP A 39 7.96 0.76 -1.33
N SER A 40 8.36 -0.43 -0.92
CA SER A 40 8.24 -0.88 0.47
C SER A 40 9.03 -0.03 1.46
N TRP A 41 10.10 0.64 1.02
CA TRP A 41 10.93 1.46 1.89
C TRP A 41 10.20 2.73 2.35
N TYR A 42 9.37 3.34 1.47
CA TYR A 42 8.59 4.53 1.79
C TYR A 42 7.27 4.21 2.53
N MET A 43 6.86 2.95 2.61
CA MET A 43 5.65 2.54 3.32
C MET A 43 5.80 2.67 4.85
N ARG A 44 6.15 3.86 5.30
CA ARG A 44 6.32 4.25 6.70
C ARG A 44 5.20 5.18 7.15
N ARG A 45 4.75 5.02 8.40
CA ARG A 45 3.67 5.82 8.98
C ARG A 45 3.85 7.31 8.76
N ILE A 46 5.02 7.85 9.09
CA ILE A 46 5.34 9.30 8.97
C ILE A 46 5.16 9.81 7.53
N PHE A 47 5.55 9.02 6.52
CA PHE A 47 5.37 9.38 5.13
C PHE A 47 3.89 9.33 4.74
N ILE A 48 3.22 8.21 5.00
CA ILE A 48 1.81 7.99 4.64
C ILE A 48 0.91 9.04 5.29
N GLU A 49 1.08 9.32 6.59
CA GLU A 49 0.29 10.35 7.28
C GLU A 49 0.51 11.74 6.68
N SER A 50 1.74 12.04 6.23
CA SER A 50 2.05 13.29 5.54
C SER A 50 1.35 13.39 4.17
N MET A 51 1.16 12.30 3.45
CA MET A 51 0.40 12.26 2.18
C MET A 51 -1.10 12.42 2.44
N LEU A 52 -1.62 11.67 3.39
CA LEU A 52 -3.03 11.71 3.78
C LEU A 52 -3.46 13.10 4.29
N ALA A 53 -2.59 13.79 5.04
CA ALA A 53 -2.83 15.16 5.48
C ALA A 53 -2.97 16.17 4.32
N ARG A 54 -2.52 15.81 3.11
CA ARG A 54 -2.67 16.58 1.87
C ARG A 54 -3.82 16.07 0.99
N GLY A 55 -4.62 15.13 1.48
CA GLY A 55 -5.69 14.52 0.70
C GLY A 55 -5.20 13.51 -0.35
N PHE A 56 -3.93 13.08 -0.30
CA PHE A 56 -3.36 12.12 -1.23
C PHE A 56 -3.48 10.70 -0.68
N ASP A 57 -3.89 9.77 -1.55
CA ASP A 57 -3.85 8.35 -1.25
C ASP A 57 -2.47 7.77 -1.55
N VAL A 58 -2.12 6.70 -0.85
CA VAL A 58 -0.84 5.99 -1.04
C VAL A 58 -1.11 4.54 -1.39
N ILE A 59 -0.42 4.06 -2.43
CA ILE A 59 -0.37 2.64 -2.79
C ILE A 59 1.09 2.21 -2.75
N GLY A 60 1.36 1.09 -2.10
CA GLY A 60 2.71 0.56 -2.04
C GLY A 60 2.78 -0.88 -1.54
N GLN A 61 3.94 -1.49 -1.76
CA GLN A 61 4.20 -2.82 -1.24
C GLN A 61 4.58 -2.72 0.25
N VAL A 62 4.04 -3.62 1.06
CA VAL A 62 4.43 -3.78 2.47
C VAL A 62 4.97 -5.19 2.71
N ARG A 63 5.61 -5.39 3.85
CA ARG A 63 6.10 -6.72 4.24
C ARG A 63 4.94 -7.69 4.39
N ILE A 64 5.14 -8.94 3.99
CA ILE A 64 4.11 -9.99 4.06
C ILE A 64 3.64 -10.28 5.50
N ASP A 65 4.48 -9.99 6.49
CA ASP A 65 4.21 -10.16 7.92
C ASP A 65 3.59 -8.91 8.58
N THR A 66 3.20 -7.90 7.80
CA THR A 66 2.55 -6.69 8.28
C THR A 66 1.33 -7.03 9.14
N ARG A 67 1.26 -6.40 10.34
CA ARG A 67 0.18 -6.64 11.30
C ARG A 67 -1.12 -6.01 10.83
N LEU A 68 -2.05 -6.85 10.40
CA LEU A 68 -3.37 -6.50 9.90
C LEU A 68 -4.44 -7.16 10.78
N TYR A 69 -5.54 -6.43 10.99
CA TYR A 69 -6.63 -6.86 11.89
C TYR A 69 -7.99 -6.61 11.26
N ASP A 70 -8.97 -7.41 11.61
CA ASP A 70 -10.38 -7.06 11.42
C ASP A 70 -10.73 -5.82 12.27
N GLU A 71 -11.82 -5.16 11.92
CA GLU A 71 -12.45 -4.20 12.82
C GLU A 71 -12.84 -4.88 14.15
N PRO A 72 -12.76 -4.15 15.27
CA PRO A 72 -13.19 -4.69 16.54
C PRO A 72 -14.69 -5.02 16.49
N PRO A 73 -15.14 -6.10 17.17
CA PRO A 73 -16.54 -6.40 17.26
C PRO A 73 -17.29 -5.26 17.96
N LYS A 74 -18.51 -5.00 17.53
CA LYS A 74 -19.40 -4.03 18.21
C LYS A 74 -19.56 -4.42 19.68
N ARG A 75 -19.44 -3.42 20.55
CA ARG A 75 -19.61 -3.64 21.99
C ARG A 75 -21.06 -3.99 22.33
N LYS A 76 -21.24 -5.01 23.15
CA LYS A 76 -22.58 -5.35 23.67
C LYS A 76 -22.96 -4.37 24.78
N LYS A 77 -24.27 -4.06 24.89
CA LYS A 77 -24.81 -3.24 25.99
C LYS A 77 -24.45 -3.92 27.35
N GLY A 78 -23.95 -3.16 28.30
CA GLY A 78 -23.54 -3.67 29.62
C GLY A 78 -22.14 -4.33 29.70
N GLN A 79 -21.42 -4.45 28.58
CA GLN A 79 -20.09 -5.05 28.60
C GLN A 79 -19.11 -4.17 29.37
N ARG A 80 -18.49 -4.70 30.45
CA ARG A 80 -17.47 -4.03 31.24
C ARG A 80 -16.08 -4.08 30.59
N GLY A 81 -15.18 -3.22 31.01
CA GLY A 81 -13.78 -3.16 30.57
C GLY A 81 -13.53 -2.24 29.37
N ARG A 82 -12.25 -2.05 29.04
CA ARG A 82 -11.81 -1.21 27.91
C ARG A 82 -12.24 -1.83 26.57
N PRO A 83 -12.84 -1.05 25.64
CA PRO A 83 -13.15 -1.56 24.29
C PRO A 83 -11.89 -2.05 23.58
N ARG A 84 -12.03 -3.14 22.86
CA ARG A 84 -10.93 -3.64 22.00
C ARG A 84 -10.68 -2.65 20.87
N LYS A 85 -9.43 -2.29 20.66
CA LYS A 85 -9.02 -1.41 19.55
C LYS A 85 -9.01 -2.14 18.21
N TYR A 86 -8.74 -3.44 18.22
CA TYR A 86 -8.61 -4.28 17.03
C TYR A 86 -9.42 -5.56 17.17
N GLY A 87 -9.90 -6.07 16.05
CA GLY A 87 -10.51 -7.40 15.96
C GLY A 87 -9.46 -8.51 15.90
N ARG A 88 -9.75 -9.58 15.16
CA ARG A 88 -8.84 -10.72 15.01
C ARG A 88 -7.67 -10.38 14.07
N LYS A 89 -6.46 -10.79 14.45
CA LYS A 89 -5.26 -10.66 13.61
C LYS A 89 -5.35 -11.58 12.39
N TYR A 90 -4.93 -11.07 11.23
CA TYR A 90 -4.76 -11.88 10.02
C TYR A 90 -3.43 -12.63 10.06
N THR A 91 -3.53 -13.94 10.07
CA THR A 91 -2.42 -14.88 10.03
C THR A 91 -2.39 -15.57 8.65
N PRO A 92 -1.28 -16.22 8.24
CA PRO A 92 -1.22 -16.96 6.98
C PRO A 92 -2.37 -17.96 6.82
N LYS A 93 -2.76 -18.67 7.89
CA LYS A 93 -3.93 -19.58 7.87
C LYS A 93 -5.21 -18.83 7.49
N ARG A 94 -5.48 -17.68 8.10
CA ARG A 94 -6.70 -16.89 7.79
C ARG A 94 -6.67 -16.29 6.38
N ILE A 95 -5.50 -15.89 5.90
CA ILE A 95 -5.33 -15.40 4.52
C ILE A 95 -5.65 -16.53 3.53
N ALA A 96 -5.23 -17.76 3.82
CA ALA A 96 -5.50 -18.92 2.97
C ALA A 96 -7.00 -19.22 2.80
N HIS A 97 -7.84 -18.87 3.79
CA HIS A 97 -9.30 -19.01 3.71
C HIS A 97 -10.02 -17.87 2.96
N LEU A 98 -9.34 -16.78 2.61
CA LEU A 98 -9.94 -15.74 1.77
C LEU A 98 -10.18 -16.30 0.35
N LYS A 99 -11.27 -15.84 -0.27
CA LYS A 99 -11.56 -16.18 -1.68
C LYS A 99 -10.36 -15.78 -2.53
N ARG A 100 -9.86 -16.72 -3.31
CA ARG A 100 -8.85 -16.49 -4.34
C ARG A 100 -9.55 -16.08 -5.63
N SER A 101 -9.07 -15.04 -6.26
CA SER A 101 -9.48 -14.59 -7.59
C SER A 101 -8.28 -14.63 -8.53
N MET A 102 -8.55 -14.72 -9.83
CA MET A 102 -7.54 -14.65 -10.90
C MET A 102 -7.99 -13.61 -11.91
N VAL A 103 -7.02 -12.92 -12.48
CA VAL A 103 -7.24 -11.90 -13.49
C VAL A 103 -6.01 -11.82 -14.39
N THR A 104 -6.22 -11.45 -15.65
CA THR A 104 -5.15 -11.05 -16.56
C THR A 104 -5.16 -9.54 -16.67
N LEU A 105 -4.03 -8.90 -16.41
CA LEU A 105 -3.87 -7.47 -16.39
C LEU A 105 -2.72 -7.02 -17.31
N PRO A 106 -2.86 -5.87 -18.00
CA PRO A 106 -1.79 -5.29 -18.80
C PRO A 106 -0.73 -4.67 -17.90
N LEU A 107 0.29 -5.44 -17.54
CA LEU A 107 1.37 -5.02 -16.67
C LEU A 107 2.71 -5.09 -17.42
N TYR A 108 3.52 -4.04 -17.31
CA TYR A 108 4.86 -4.00 -17.94
C TYR A 108 4.84 -4.22 -19.46
N GLY A 109 3.82 -3.71 -20.15
CA GLY A 109 3.69 -3.83 -21.60
C GLY A 109 3.29 -5.21 -22.11
N LYS A 110 2.88 -6.15 -21.22
CA LYS A 110 2.39 -7.48 -21.56
C LYS A 110 1.22 -7.92 -20.68
N GLU A 111 0.43 -8.85 -21.20
CA GLU A 111 -0.64 -9.49 -20.44
C GLU A 111 -0.03 -10.39 -19.36
N GLN A 112 -0.35 -10.11 -18.11
CA GLN A 112 0.17 -10.82 -16.95
C GLN A 112 -0.95 -11.50 -16.17
N GLU A 113 -0.90 -12.82 -16.05
CA GLU A 113 -1.80 -13.55 -15.15
C GLU A 113 -1.42 -13.30 -13.69
N VAL A 114 -2.40 -12.87 -12.90
CA VAL A 114 -2.25 -12.59 -11.48
C VAL A 114 -3.33 -13.31 -10.70
N ARG A 115 -2.95 -14.05 -9.68
CA ARG A 115 -3.90 -14.55 -8.69
C ARG A 115 -3.75 -13.77 -7.40
N TYR A 116 -4.88 -13.46 -6.76
CA TYR A 116 -4.85 -12.63 -5.57
C TYR A 116 -5.94 -13.01 -4.55
N ARG A 117 -5.74 -12.53 -3.34
CA ARG A 117 -6.74 -12.43 -2.29
C ARG A 117 -6.75 -11.00 -1.78
N SER A 118 -7.93 -10.48 -1.42
CA SER A 118 -8.05 -9.12 -0.94
C SER A 118 -9.05 -9.00 0.19
N LYS A 119 -8.80 -8.01 1.04
CA LYS A 119 -9.73 -7.60 2.09
C LYS A 119 -9.45 -6.17 2.55
N VAL A 120 -10.48 -5.50 3.09
CA VAL A 120 -10.31 -4.26 3.85
C VAL A 120 -10.01 -4.63 5.29
N LEU A 121 -8.90 -4.13 5.83
CA LEU A 121 -8.39 -4.46 7.16
C LEU A 121 -7.84 -3.22 7.85
N MET A 122 -7.71 -3.27 9.16
CA MET A 122 -7.03 -2.25 9.96
C MET A 122 -5.53 -2.48 9.95
N ALA A 123 -4.75 -1.50 9.50
CA ALA A 123 -3.30 -1.54 9.54
C ALA A 123 -2.78 -1.04 10.90
N HIS A 124 -2.10 -1.90 11.65
CA HIS A 124 -1.59 -1.55 12.99
C HIS A 124 -0.62 -0.38 12.94
N PHE A 125 0.32 -0.38 11.99
CA PHE A 125 1.35 0.66 11.86
C PHE A 125 0.78 2.03 11.45
N LEU A 126 -0.46 2.08 10.94
CA LEU A 126 -1.22 3.30 10.65
C LEU A 126 -2.26 3.63 11.75
N GLY A 127 -2.03 3.18 12.98
CA GLY A 127 -2.89 3.49 14.11
C GLY A 127 -4.27 2.81 14.06
N GLY A 128 -4.46 1.85 13.18
CA GLY A 128 -5.74 1.16 12.97
C GLY A 128 -6.58 1.75 11.83
N ARG A 129 -5.99 2.54 10.93
CA ARG A 129 -6.68 3.00 9.72
C ARG A 129 -7.11 1.80 8.88
N LEU A 130 -8.33 1.87 8.34
CA LEU A 130 -8.81 0.92 7.34
C LEU A 130 -8.06 1.14 6.04
N VAL A 131 -7.59 0.05 5.46
CA VAL A 131 -6.82 0.00 4.22
C VAL A 131 -7.30 -1.19 3.39
N ARG A 132 -7.23 -1.10 2.07
CA ARG A 132 -7.38 -2.27 1.22
C ARG A 132 -6.03 -2.95 1.08
N VAL A 133 -6.00 -4.25 1.33
CA VAL A 133 -4.81 -5.08 1.16
C VAL A 133 -5.06 -6.13 0.09
N VAL A 134 -4.00 -6.41 -0.69
CA VAL A 134 -4.03 -7.39 -1.77
C VAL A 134 -2.79 -8.28 -1.66
N TRP A 135 -2.99 -9.55 -1.37
CA TRP A 135 -1.95 -10.59 -1.50
C TRP A 135 -1.98 -11.10 -2.93
N CYS A 136 -1.02 -10.72 -3.75
CA CYS A 136 -0.96 -11.10 -5.16
C CYS A 136 0.28 -11.92 -5.49
N GLU A 137 0.12 -12.85 -6.43
CA GLU A 137 1.17 -13.70 -6.97
C GLU A 137 1.08 -13.61 -8.49
N PHE A 138 2.22 -13.42 -9.13
CA PHE A 138 2.35 -13.29 -10.58
C PHE A 138 2.80 -14.61 -11.19
N LYS A 139 2.23 -14.99 -12.32
CA LYS A 139 2.64 -16.17 -13.06
C LYS A 139 3.92 -15.85 -13.84
N SER A 140 4.95 -16.69 -13.73
CA SER A 140 6.17 -16.56 -14.54
C SER A 140 5.94 -17.03 -15.96
N GLU A 141 6.84 -16.71 -16.88
CA GLU A 141 6.82 -17.23 -18.26
C GLU A 141 6.94 -18.76 -18.30
N SER A 142 7.59 -19.36 -17.31
CA SER A 142 7.65 -20.81 -17.12
C SER A 142 6.37 -21.44 -16.55
N GLY A 143 5.29 -20.67 -16.37
CA GLY A 143 4.01 -21.14 -15.85
C GLY A 143 3.91 -21.27 -14.32
N HIS A 144 4.99 -21.03 -13.59
CA HIS A 144 5.02 -21.13 -12.12
C HIS A 144 4.55 -19.83 -11.45
N TRP A 145 3.94 -19.94 -10.29
CA TRP A 145 3.54 -18.78 -9.49
C TRP A 145 4.73 -18.25 -8.67
N LYS A 146 5.05 -16.98 -8.84
CA LYS A 146 6.09 -16.30 -8.05
C LYS A 146 5.64 -16.11 -6.61
N LYS A 147 6.61 -15.79 -5.73
CA LYS A 147 6.34 -15.48 -4.32
C LYS A 147 5.28 -14.38 -4.18
N ALA A 148 4.41 -14.54 -3.19
CA ALA A 148 3.36 -13.56 -2.91
C ALA A 148 3.93 -12.20 -2.49
N HIS A 149 3.35 -11.14 -3.04
CA HIS A 149 3.55 -9.75 -2.64
C HIS A 149 2.32 -9.27 -1.87
N LEU A 150 2.52 -8.36 -0.94
CA LEU A 150 1.44 -7.71 -0.21
C LEU A 150 1.41 -6.23 -0.60
N LEU A 151 0.39 -5.84 -1.36
CA LEU A 151 0.10 -4.46 -1.70
C LEU A 151 -0.91 -3.88 -0.71
N LEU A 152 -0.78 -2.59 -0.43
CA LEU A 152 -1.65 -1.86 0.48
C LEU A 152 -2.04 -0.53 -0.17
N SER A 153 -3.33 -0.21 -0.13
CA SER A 153 -3.88 1.10 -0.50
C SER A 153 -4.54 1.76 0.70
N THR A 154 -4.28 3.06 0.90
CA THR A 154 -4.99 3.87 1.90
C THR A 154 -6.41 4.21 1.48
N ASP A 155 -6.71 4.21 0.18
CA ASP A 155 -8.08 4.23 -0.34
C ASP A 155 -8.65 2.80 -0.30
N ALA A 156 -9.48 2.55 0.71
CA ALA A 156 -10.13 1.25 0.91
C ALA A 156 -11.24 0.94 -0.14
N LYS A 157 -11.65 1.92 -0.95
CA LYS A 157 -12.68 1.77 -1.97
C LYS A 157 -12.15 1.21 -3.29
N LEU A 158 -10.84 1.32 -3.53
CA LEU A 158 -10.23 0.75 -4.74
C LEU A 158 -10.46 -0.74 -4.84
N THR A 159 -10.66 -1.24 -6.07
CA THR A 159 -10.69 -2.68 -6.32
C THR A 159 -9.27 -3.27 -6.24
N PRO A 160 -9.12 -4.56 -5.99
CA PRO A 160 -7.82 -5.23 -5.99
C PRO A 160 -7.08 -5.05 -7.31
N GLU A 161 -7.78 -5.15 -8.43
CA GLU A 161 -7.25 -5.01 -9.79
C GLU A 161 -6.67 -3.60 -9.98
N GLN A 162 -7.42 -2.57 -9.64
CA GLN A 162 -6.96 -1.17 -9.70
C GLN A 162 -5.69 -0.94 -8.87
N ILE A 163 -5.55 -1.61 -7.74
CA ILE A 163 -4.35 -1.50 -6.90
C ILE A 163 -3.16 -2.19 -7.56
N ILE A 164 -3.37 -3.37 -8.16
CA ILE A 164 -2.31 -4.12 -8.84
C ILE A 164 -1.84 -3.36 -10.08
N GLU A 165 -2.76 -2.87 -10.92
CA GLU A 165 -2.46 -2.07 -12.12
C GLU A 165 -1.70 -0.80 -11.74
N ALA A 166 -2.25 0.01 -10.84
CA ALA A 166 -1.61 1.24 -10.39
C ALA A 166 -0.20 0.98 -9.82
N TYR A 167 -0.01 -0.09 -9.05
CA TYR A 167 1.32 -0.44 -8.56
C TYR A 167 2.26 -0.90 -9.67
N GLY A 168 1.73 -1.55 -10.70
CA GLY A 168 2.47 -1.92 -11.91
C GLY A 168 3.06 -0.70 -12.66
N GLU A 169 2.32 0.40 -12.74
CA GLU A 169 2.76 1.65 -13.38
C GLU A 169 4.03 2.23 -12.73
N ARG A 170 4.29 1.97 -11.45
CA ARG A 170 5.51 2.42 -10.77
C ARG A 170 6.79 1.94 -11.47
N TRP A 171 6.78 0.72 -12.02
CA TRP A 171 7.94 0.15 -12.71
C TRP A 171 8.16 0.74 -14.11
N SER A 172 7.12 1.26 -14.76
CA SER A 172 7.27 1.90 -16.07
C SER A 172 8.14 3.14 -16.00
N ILE A 173 8.18 3.82 -14.86
CA ILE A 173 9.06 4.97 -14.62
C ILE A 173 10.52 4.53 -14.59
N GLU A 174 10.83 3.38 -13.97
CA GLU A 174 12.22 2.87 -13.91
C GLU A 174 12.75 2.47 -15.29
N SER A 175 11.88 1.95 -16.17
CA SER A 175 12.26 1.59 -17.55
C SER A 175 12.43 2.79 -18.48
N MET A 176 11.96 3.98 -18.10
CA MET A 176 12.19 5.22 -18.87
C MET A 176 13.59 5.82 -18.66
N PHE A 177 14.31 5.40 -17.62
CA PHE A 177 15.63 5.91 -17.26
C PHE A 177 16.77 4.92 -17.56
N ASN A 178 16.47 3.78 -18.16
CA ASN A 178 17.40 2.80 -18.70
C ASN A 178 17.38 2.86 -20.22
#